data_9ac18d83285a06b2cafd2db75d3b2ab5
#
_entry.id   9ac18d83285a06b2cafd2db75d3b2ab5
#
_cell.length_a   1.000
_cell.length_b   1.000
_cell.length_c   1.000
_cell.angle_alpha   90.00
_cell.angle_beta   90.00
_cell.angle_gamma   90.00
#
_symmetry.space_group_name_H-M   'P 1'
#
loop_
_entity.id
_entity.type
_entity.pdbx_description
1 polymer ?
#
loop_
_entity_poly.entity_id
_entity_poly.type
_entity_poly.pdbx_seq_one_letter_code
_entity_poly.pdbx_strand_id
1 'polypeptide(L)'
;MNKQHNYCIILAGGIGRRLWPVSKQAKPKQFVDIFGVGRTLLQQTFDRFARIMDKNHIIVSTYKEYVPLVKEQLPELPDSCILAEPVQLSTAPAAAWASCHIANIDRDANIVVSPADQFIVNEANFAEQIAGGLDFVSKHDDFLVMGAVPTVPNTAYGYIQQGRERIDDTTSRVKSFSEKPTLEYARMFVESGEFLWNTGLMLWRTSTLLHLLKTNGILMGNWLDTDWQGLTPEQELKKIEENYPSSLHTSIDLVVLEKCDNVYVRRCNFGWTDVGSWPEIYDVAEKDADGNAVLANGHVLLSGCRNNLVDLPENTGAIICGLDNFLVAFKGNQLVICPNDDPGRVRKMVNEAQIQYGDDFV
;
A
#
# COMPACT_ATOMS: atom_id res chain seq x y z
N MET A 1 -14.85 -22.93 1.83
CA MET A 1 -14.44 -21.78 2.65
C MET A 1 -15.66 -21.03 3.14
N ASN A 2 -15.77 -20.81 4.42
CA ASN A 2 -16.82 -19.95 4.98
C ASN A 2 -16.40 -18.48 4.77
N LYS A 3 -16.87 -17.86 3.67
CA LYS A 3 -16.54 -16.47 3.30
C LYS A 3 -17.12 -15.43 4.28
N GLN A 4 -17.97 -15.86 5.19
CA GLN A 4 -18.71 -15.00 6.12
C GLN A 4 -17.81 -14.26 7.13
N HIS A 5 -16.62 -14.81 7.44
CA HIS A 5 -15.70 -14.25 8.43
C HIS A 5 -14.44 -13.63 7.81
N ASN A 6 -14.41 -13.39 6.50
CA ASN A 6 -13.25 -12.82 5.82
C ASN A 6 -13.47 -11.33 5.56
N TYR A 7 -12.52 -10.51 6.01
CA TYR A 7 -12.55 -9.05 5.88
C TYR A 7 -11.27 -8.55 5.22
N CYS A 8 -11.38 -7.40 4.54
CA CYS A 8 -10.24 -6.67 4.01
C CYS A 8 -10.18 -5.29 4.63
N ILE A 9 -8.99 -4.86 5.02
CA ILE A 9 -8.67 -3.48 5.41
C ILE A 9 -7.83 -2.88 4.29
N ILE A 10 -8.35 -1.87 3.59
CA ILE A 10 -7.61 -1.10 2.60
C ILE A 10 -7.07 0.16 3.26
N LEU A 11 -5.75 0.29 3.32
CA LEU A 11 -5.07 1.45 3.89
C LEU A 11 -4.87 2.53 2.83
N ALA A 12 -5.63 3.61 2.91
CA ALA A 12 -5.70 4.68 1.92
C ALA A 12 -5.36 6.09 2.48
N GLY A 13 -4.59 6.17 3.58
CA GLY A 13 -4.27 7.43 4.28
C GLY A 13 -2.98 8.15 3.83
N GLY A 14 -2.18 7.55 2.93
CA GLY A 14 -0.89 8.10 2.50
C GLY A 14 -0.99 9.32 1.58
N ILE A 15 0.00 10.24 1.63
CA ILE A 15 0.04 11.47 0.79
C ILE A 15 0.68 11.23 -0.58
N GLY A 16 1.65 10.33 -0.70
CA GLY A 16 2.25 9.93 -1.99
C GLY A 16 3.12 11.00 -2.68
N ARG A 17 3.85 11.85 -1.95
CA ARG A 17 4.66 12.98 -2.49
C ARG A 17 5.71 12.62 -3.54
N ARG A 18 6.10 11.35 -3.69
CA ARG A 18 7.09 10.90 -4.68
C ARG A 18 6.57 10.94 -6.13
N LEU A 19 5.24 11.02 -6.31
CA LEU A 19 4.58 11.06 -7.61
C LEU A 19 4.05 12.46 -7.98
N TRP A 20 4.61 13.51 -7.39
CA TRP A 20 4.31 14.88 -7.83
C TRP A 20 4.67 15.07 -9.32
N PRO A 21 3.91 15.79 -10.12
CA PRO A 21 2.74 16.61 -9.81
C PRO A 21 1.39 15.88 -9.84
N VAL A 22 1.39 14.57 -10.12
CA VAL A 22 0.17 13.76 -10.25
C VAL A 22 -0.46 13.46 -8.90
N SER A 23 0.37 13.19 -7.88
CA SER A 23 -0.05 13.01 -6.51
C SER A 23 0.23 14.27 -5.68
N LYS A 24 -0.82 14.83 -5.07
CA LYS A 24 -0.78 16.02 -4.22
C LYS A 24 -1.47 15.75 -2.89
N GLN A 25 -1.25 16.61 -1.90
CA GLN A 25 -1.92 16.49 -0.60
C GLN A 25 -3.45 16.51 -0.74
N ALA A 26 -4.00 17.35 -1.62
CA ALA A 26 -5.45 17.41 -1.84
C ALA A 26 -6.02 16.19 -2.60
N LYS A 27 -5.21 15.51 -3.40
CA LYS A 27 -5.59 14.30 -4.15
C LYS A 27 -4.40 13.34 -4.24
N PRO A 28 -4.17 12.52 -3.20
CA PRO A 28 -3.07 11.55 -3.17
C PRO A 28 -3.17 10.46 -4.24
N LYS A 29 -2.05 9.78 -4.51
CA LYS A 29 -1.87 8.81 -5.58
C LYS A 29 -2.94 7.73 -5.64
N GLN A 30 -3.42 7.24 -4.50
CA GLN A 30 -4.46 6.20 -4.44
C GLN A 30 -5.80 6.64 -5.07
N PHE A 31 -6.05 7.94 -5.13
CA PHE A 31 -7.25 8.53 -5.74
C PHE A 31 -7.03 8.97 -7.20
N VAL A 32 -5.93 8.57 -7.81
CA VAL A 32 -5.56 8.93 -9.19
C VAL A 32 -5.56 7.68 -10.07
N ASP A 33 -6.07 7.81 -11.28
CA ASP A 33 -5.87 6.84 -12.37
C ASP A 33 -4.51 7.12 -13.01
N ILE A 34 -3.49 6.42 -12.52
CA ILE A 34 -2.09 6.63 -12.96
C ILE A 34 -1.85 6.01 -14.33
N PHE A 35 -2.53 4.92 -14.64
CA PHE A 35 -2.30 4.15 -15.87
C PHE A 35 -3.30 4.44 -16.99
N GLY A 36 -4.25 5.38 -16.78
CA GLY A 36 -5.25 5.73 -17.78
C GLY A 36 -6.24 4.62 -18.11
N VAL A 37 -6.49 3.71 -17.17
CA VAL A 37 -7.40 2.56 -17.34
C VAL A 37 -8.85 2.83 -16.94
N GLY A 38 -9.17 4.08 -16.61
CA GLY A 38 -10.51 4.51 -16.17
C GLY A 38 -10.83 4.18 -14.71
N ARG A 39 -9.85 3.68 -13.93
CA ARG A 39 -10.00 3.31 -12.51
C ARG A 39 -8.79 3.78 -11.70
N THR A 40 -9.05 4.46 -10.57
CA THR A 40 -7.99 4.86 -9.63
C THR A 40 -7.38 3.65 -8.93
N LEU A 41 -6.20 3.81 -8.30
CA LEU A 41 -5.56 2.71 -7.58
C LEU A 41 -6.45 2.17 -6.44
N LEU A 42 -7.14 3.06 -5.72
CA LEU A 42 -8.12 2.66 -4.71
C LEU A 42 -9.26 1.82 -5.30
N GLN A 43 -9.83 2.27 -6.42
CA GLN A 43 -10.90 1.54 -7.11
C GLN A 43 -10.42 0.17 -7.59
N GLN A 44 -9.22 0.08 -8.19
CA GLN A 44 -8.63 -1.20 -8.62
C GLN A 44 -8.43 -2.15 -7.43
N THR A 45 -7.95 -1.62 -6.29
CA THR A 45 -7.77 -2.42 -5.07
C THR A 45 -9.11 -2.90 -4.52
N PHE A 46 -10.11 -2.02 -4.44
CA PHE A 46 -11.47 -2.39 -4.00
C PHE A 46 -12.09 -3.46 -4.92
N ASP A 47 -12.05 -3.27 -6.24
CA ASP A 47 -12.59 -4.22 -7.24
C ASP A 47 -11.93 -5.60 -7.10
N ARG A 48 -10.64 -5.63 -6.80
CA ARG A 48 -9.85 -6.85 -6.58
C ARG A 48 -10.37 -7.64 -5.39
N PHE A 49 -10.59 -6.99 -4.25
CA PHE A 49 -11.12 -7.64 -3.06
C PHE A 49 -12.62 -7.96 -3.15
N ALA A 50 -13.41 -7.17 -3.88
CA ALA A 50 -14.82 -7.45 -4.13
C ALA A 50 -15.07 -8.75 -4.93
N ARG A 51 -14.04 -9.30 -5.59
CA ARG A 51 -14.09 -10.64 -6.21
C ARG A 51 -13.88 -11.77 -5.20
N ILE A 52 -13.26 -11.47 -4.06
CA ILE A 52 -12.87 -12.46 -3.04
C ILE A 52 -13.92 -12.54 -1.93
N MET A 53 -14.49 -11.40 -1.52
CA MET A 53 -15.41 -11.28 -0.39
C MET A 53 -16.58 -10.31 -0.67
N ASP A 54 -17.54 -10.25 0.25
CA ASP A 54 -18.62 -9.28 0.19
C ASP A 54 -18.09 -7.84 0.33
N LYS A 55 -18.69 -6.89 -0.39
CA LYS A 55 -18.29 -5.46 -0.33
C LYS A 55 -18.46 -4.85 1.06
N ASN A 56 -19.43 -5.33 1.85
CA ASN A 56 -19.64 -4.92 3.23
C ASN A 56 -18.54 -5.41 4.19
N HIS A 57 -17.69 -6.33 3.74
CA HIS A 57 -16.52 -6.82 4.48
C HIS A 57 -15.21 -6.13 4.05
N ILE A 58 -15.29 -5.10 3.21
CA ILE A 58 -14.14 -4.29 2.80
C ILE A 58 -14.20 -2.97 3.56
N ILE A 59 -13.23 -2.76 4.44
CA ILE A 59 -13.09 -1.54 5.25
C ILE A 59 -12.01 -0.68 4.63
N VAL A 60 -12.30 0.60 4.37
CA VAL A 60 -11.32 1.58 3.89
C VAL A 60 -10.92 2.48 5.06
N SER A 61 -9.65 2.38 5.51
CA SER A 61 -9.08 3.31 6.48
C SER A 61 -8.37 4.44 5.74
N THR A 62 -8.77 5.68 6.01
CA THR A 62 -8.23 6.85 5.32
C THR A 62 -8.20 8.07 6.24
N TYR A 63 -7.37 9.06 5.91
CA TYR A 63 -7.38 10.33 6.62
C TYR A 63 -8.74 11.03 6.42
N LYS A 64 -9.27 11.66 7.47
CA LYS A 64 -10.62 12.27 7.47
C LYS A 64 -10.87 13.23 6.30
N GLU A 65 -9.84 13.95 5.84
CA GLU A 65 -9.96 14.88 4.71
C GLU A 65 -10.16 14.16 3.37
N TYR A 66 -9.81 12.87 3.28
CA TYR A 66 -9.96 12.07 2.06
C TYR A 66 -11.27 11.28 1.99
N VAL A 67 -12.08 11.30 3.05
CA VAL A 67 -13.40 10.63 3.06
C VAL A 67 -14.29 11.04 1.89
N PRO A 68 -14.37 12.34 1.49
CA PRO A 68 -15.14 12.71 0.31
C PRO A 68 -14.65 12.05 -0.98
N LEU A 69 -13.33 11.88 -1.16
CA LEU A 69 -12.75 11.19 -2.31
C LEU A 69 -13.09 9.68 -2.32
N VAL A 70 -13.09 9.04 -1.14
CA VAL A 70 -13.51 7.64 -1.03
C VAL A 70 -14.97 7.49 -1.44
N LYS A 71 -15.86 8.34 -0.92
CA LYS A 71 -17.31 8.31 -1.25
C LYS A 71 -17.59 8.59 -2.72
N GLU A 72 -16.85 9.54 -3.33
CA GLU A 72 -16.94 9.81 -4.76
C GLU A 72 -16.54 8.62 -5.62
N GLN A 73 -15.46 7.93 -5.24
CA GLN A 73 -14.87 6.86 -6.04
C GLN A 73 -15.48 5.47 -5.75
N LEU A 74 -16.00 5.25 -4.57
CA LEU A 74 -16.62 3.99 -4.12
C LEU A 74 -18.05 4.25 -3.60
N PRO A 75 -18.98 4.74 -4.43
CA PRO A 75 -20.33 5.08 -3.99
C PRO A 75 -21.13 3.88 -3.48
N GLU A 76 -20.71 2.66 -3.83
CA GLU A 76 -21.31 1.42 -3.35
C GLU A 76 -20.83 0.98 -1.98
N LEU A 77 -19.77 1.62 -1.40
CA LEU A 77 -19.25 1.29 -0.09
C LEU A 77 -20.11 1.95 1.00
N PRO A 78 -20.64 1.21 1.98
CA PRO A 78 -21.39 1.80 3.08
C PRO A 78 -20.52 2.75 3.93
N ASP A 79 -21.12 3.79 4.47
CA ASP A 79 -20.43 4.74 5.35
C ASP A 79 -19.80 4.06 6.57
N SER A 80 -20.42 3.00 7.09
CA SER A 80 -19.87 2.18 8.19
C SER A 80 -18.59 1.43 7.82
N CYS A 81 -18.26 1.31 6.55
CA CYS A 81 -17.04 0.69 6.06
C CYS A 81 -15.92 1.71 5.77
N ILE A 82 -16.12 3.01 6.09
CA ILE A 82 -15.11 4.06 5.91
C ILE A 82 -14.66 4.55 7.28
N LEU A 83 -13.41 4.27 7.64
CA LEU A 83 -12.81 4.72 8.90
C LEU A 83 -12.01 5.99 8.65
N ALA A 84 -12.46 7.09 9.26
CA ALA A 84 -11.92 8.44 9.09
C ALA A 84 -10.85 8.73 10.17
N GLU A 85 -9.59 8.44 9.89
CA GLU A 85 -8.47 8.70 10.82
C GLU A 85 -8.39 10.20 11.16
N PRO A 86 -8.45 10.58 12.46
CA PRO A 86 -8.44 12.00 12.85
C PRO A 86 -7.11 12.68 12.56
N VAL A 87 -6.01 11.93 12.58
CA VAL A 87 -4.63 12.35 12.26
C VAL A 87 -3.89 11.22 11.53
N GLN A 88 -2.86 11.57 10.76
CA GLN A 88 -2.05 10.59 10.02
C GLN A 88 -0.92 10.05 10.89
N LEU A 89 -1.00 8.79 11.35
CA LEU A 89 -0.05 8.15 12.25
C LEU A 89 0.64 6.90 11.69
N SER A 90 0.60 6.68 10.38
CA SER A 90 1.10 5.46 9.74
C SER A 90 0.16 4.25 9.92
N THR A 91 0.62 3.05 9.49
CA THR A 91 -0.26 1.91 9.24
C THR A 91 -0.63 1.09 10.49
N ALA A 92 0.15 1.15 11.58
CA ALA A 92 -0.17 0.36 12.76
C ALA A 92 -1.43 0.85 13.50
N PRO A 93 -1.60 2.16 13.81
CA PRO A 93 -2.85 2.66 14.38
C PRO A 93 -4.07 2.43 13.50
N ALA A 94 -3.93 2.62 12.18
CA ALA A 94 -4.99 2.39 11.21
C ALA A 94 -5.45 0.92 11.21
N ALA A 95 -4.52 -0.04 11.11
CA ALA A 95 -4.81 -1.46 11.12
C ALA A 95 -5.39 -1.92 12.48
N ALA A 96 -4.91 -1.35 13.59
CA ALA A 96 -5.43 -1.65 14.92
C ALA A 96 -6.87 -1.19 15.09
N TRP A 97 -7.17 0.08 14.75
CA TRP A 97 -8.54 0.57 14.80
C TRP A 97 -9.47 -0.25 13.92
N ALA A 98 -9.11 -0.44 12.64
CA ALA A 98 -9.92 -1.23 11.72
C ALA A 98 -10.15 -2.66 12.23
N SER A 99 -9.15 -3.28 12.87
CA SER A 99 -9.32 -4.61 13.48
C SER A 99 -10.24 -4.58 14.71
N CYS A 100 -10.20 -3.54 15.53
CA CYS A 100 -11.14 -3.35 16.63
C CYS A 100 -12.58 -3.12 16.13
N HIS A 101 -12.74 -2.32 15.08
CA HIS A 101 -14.03 -2.10 14.41
C HIS A 101 -14.61 -3.41 13.89
N ILE A 102 -13.81 -4.21 13.17
CA ILE A 102 -14.22 -5.53 12.70
C ILE A 102 -14.54 -6.47 13.86
N ALA A 103 -13.75 -6.46 14.95
CA ALA A 103 -14.00 -7.30 16.13
C ALA A 103 -15.33 -6.97 16.83
N ASN A 104 -15.81 -5.73 16.72
CA ASN A 104 -17.11 -5.32 17.21
C ASN A 104 -18.25 -5.94 16.40
N ILE A 105 -18.01 -6.24 15.12
CA ILE A 105 -18.96 -6.85 14.18
C ILE A 105 -18.83 -8.38 14.22
N ASP A 106 -17.59 -8.88 14.12
CA ASP A 106 -17.25 -10.30 13.99
C ASP A 106 -15.95 -10.62 14.74
N ARG A 107 -16.07 -11.33 15.86
CA ARG A 107 -14.91 -11.71 16.70
C ARG A 107 -13.98 -12.73 16.08
N ASP A 108 -14.51 -13.55 15.19
CA ASP A 108 -13.80 -14.64 14.54
C ASP A 108 -13.28 -14.26 13.15
N ALA A 109 -13.25 -12.95 12.86
CA ALA A 109 -12.85 -12.44 11.57
C ALA A 109 -11.40 -12.80 11.21
N ASN A 110 -11.22 -13.26 9.98
CA ASN A 110 -9.93 -13.35 9.30
C ASN A 110 -9.74 -12.08 8.48
N ILE A 111 -8.65 -11.38 8.71
CA ILE A 111 -8.39 -10.08 8.11
C ILE A 111 -7.25 -10.19 7.13
N VAL A 112 -7.40 -9.58 5.96
CA VAL A 112 -6.29 -9.19 5.09
C VAL A 112 -6.16 -7.67 5.09
N VAL A 113 -4.95 -7.17 5.34
CA VAL A 113 -4.61 -5.75 5.17
C VAL A 113 -3.90 -5.57 3.84
N SER A 114 -4.31 -4.54 3.11
CA SER A 114 -3.73 -4.18 1.82
C SER A 114 -3.51 -2.67 1.72
N PRO A 115 -2.32 -2.23 1.27
CA PRO A 115 -2.18 -0.87 0.76
C PRO A 115 -3.14 -0.61 -0.41
N ALA A 116 -3.60 0.64 -0.54
CA ALA A 116 -4.56 1.06 -1.58
C ALA A 116 -3.91 1.31 -2.96
N ASP A 117 -2.61 1.16 -3.08
CA ASP A 117 -1.81 1.76 -4.14
C ASP A 117 -0.83 0.78 -4.82
N GLN A 118 -1.18 -0.51 -4.80
CA GLN A 118 -0.38 -1.58 -5.41
C GLN A 118 -0.87 -1.96 -6.80
N PHE A 119 0.07 -2.22 -7.69
CA PHE A 119 -0.19 -2.78 -9.01
C PHE A 119 -0.03 -4.30 -8.98
N ILE A 120 -1.03 -5.01 -9.51
CA ILE A 120 -1.06 -6.47 -9.60
C ILE A 120 -1.31 -6.87 -11.05
N VAL A 121 -0.42 -7.71 -11.60
CA VAL A 121 -0.50 -8.15 -13.00
C VAL A 121 -1.53 -9.25 -13.18
N ASN A 122 -1.56 -10.23 -12.28
CA ASN A 122 -2.44 -11.40 -12.38
C ASN A 122 -3.48 -11.42 -11.25
N GLU A 123 -4.61 -10.80 -11.51
CA GLU A 123 -5.73 -10.66 -10.57
C GLU A 123 -6.34 -12.02 -10.15
N ALA A 124 -6.39 -13.00 -11.05
CA ALA A 124 -6.94 -14.33 -10.73
C ALA A 124 -6.03 -15.07 -9.74
N ASN A 125 -4.72 -15.05 -9.99
CA ASN A 125 -3.73 -15.66 -9.12
C ASN A 125 -3.65 -14.93 -7.76
N PHE A 126 -3.80 -13.59 -7.76
CA PHE A 126 -3.93 -12.83 -6.52
C PHE A 126 -5.12 -13.32 -5.68
N ALA A 127 -6.30 -13.43 -6.28
CA ALA A 127 -7.50 -13.86 -5.59
C ALA A 127 -7.34 -15.27 -4.97
N GLU A 128 -6.75 -16.20 -5.71
CA GLU A 128 -6.48 -17.56 -5.22
C GLU A 128 -5.51 -17.55 -4.03
N GLN A 129 -4.40 -16.82 -4.13
CA GLN A 129 -3.37 -16.79 -3.09
C GLN A 129 -3.85 -16.07 -1.83
N ILE A 130 -4.61 -14.99 -1.95
CA ILE A 130 -5.23 -14.32 -0.79
C ILE A 130 -6.27 -15.24 -0.12
N ALA A 131 -7.10 -15.92 -0.91
CA ALA A 131 -8.05 -16.89 -0.36
C ALA A 131 -7.33 -18.03 0.41
N GLY A 132 -6.22 -18.54 -0.14
CA GLY A 132 -5.36 -19.51 0.56
C GLY A 132 -4.69 -18.95 1.81
N GLY A 133 -4.35 -17.66 1.82
CA GLY A 133 -3.84 -16.97 3.01
C GLY A 133 -4.90 -16.81 4.10
N LEU A 134 -6.12 -16.44 3.73
CA LEU A 134 -7.26 -16.35 4.66
C LEU A 134 -7.62 -17.74 5.26
N ASP A 135 -7.55 -18.80 4.45
CA ASP A 135 -7.72 -20.18 4.94
C ASP A 135 -6.63 -20.57 5.95
N PHE A 136 -5.37 -20.16 5.70
CA PHE A 136 -4.26 -20.39 6.61
C PHE A 136 -4.53 -19.74 7.98
N VAL A 137 -4.77 -18.43 8.02
CA VAL A 137 -4.98 -17.70 9.29
C VAL A 137 -6.27 -18.11 10.00
N SER A 138 -7.25 -18.69 9.29
CA SER A 138 -8.45 -19.25 9.93
C SER A 138 -8.17 -20.50 10.78
N LYS A 139 -7.03 -21.15 10.59
CA LYS A 139 -6.62 -22.40 11.24
C LYS A 139 -5.44 -22.21 12.18
N HIS A 140 -4.74 -21.08 12.09
CA HIS A 140 -3.53 -20.77 12.83
C HIS A 140 -3.63 -19.41 13.50
N ASP A 141 -3.21 -19.30 14.75
CA ASP A 141 -3.13 -18.03 15.48
C ASP A 141 -1.81 -17.30 15.17
N ASP A 142 -1.43 -17.30 13.89
CA ASP A 142 -0.19 -16.75 13.36
C ASP A 142 -0.47 -15.57 12.44
N PHE A 143 0.57 -14.76 12.21
CA PHE A 143 0.58 -13.76 11.15
C PHE A 143 1.09 -14.38 9.85
N LEU A 144 0.46 -14.02 8.74
CA LEU A 144 0.93 -14.39 7.41
C LEU A 144 1.21 -13.12 6.61
N VAL A 145 2.39 -13.04 6.00
CA VAL A 145 2.79 -11.96 5.10
C VAL A 145 2.96 -12.49 3.70
N MET A 146 2.48 -11.78 2.69
CA MET A 146 2.74 -12.13 1.29
C MET A 146 4.09 -11.56 0.87
N GLY A 147 4.97 -12.41 0.34
CA GLY A 147 6.32 -12.04 -0.06
C GLY A 147 6.53 -12.24 -1.56
N ALA A 148 6.93 -11.18 -2.28
CA ALA A 148 7.27 -11.27 -3.70
C ALA A 148 8.74 -11.63 -3.91
N VAL A 149 9.03 -12.42 -4.94
CA VAL A 149 10.42 -12.79 -5.28
C VAL A 149 11.16 -11.56 -5.83
N PRO A 150 12.29 -11.16 -5.20
CA PRO A 150 13.08 -10.06 -5.71
C PRO A 150 13.67 -10.35 -7.09
N THR A 151 13.52 -9.42 -8.02
CA THR A 151 14.10 -9.52 -9.37
C THR A 151 15.30 -8.59 -9.56
N VAL A 152 15.37 -7.52 -8.75
CA VAL A 152 16.44 -6.51 -8.76
C VAL A 152 16.74 -6.07 -7.33
N PRO A 153 17.94 -5.52 -7.02
CA PRO A 153 18.23 -4.97 -5.72
C PRO A 153 17.55 -3.60 -5.54
N ASN A 154 16.38 -3.59 -4.88
CA ASN A 154 15.61 -2.38 -4.61
C ASN A 154 15.79 -1.93 -3.15
N THR A 155 16.19 -0.69 -2.93
CA THR A 155 16.42 -0.11 -1.60
C THR A 155 15.16 0.56 -1.00
N ALA A 156 14.06 0.61 -1.74
CA ALA A 156 12.80 1.20 -1.28
C ALA A 156 11.88 0.17 -0.59
N TYR A 157 12.19 -1.13 -0.69
CA TYR A 157 11.38 -2.22 -0.16
C TYR A 157 11.96 -2.83 1.11
N GLY A 158 11.10 -3.40 1.94
CA GLY A 158 11.48 -4.30 3.02
C GLY A 158 11.78 -5.70 2.47
N TYR A 159 12.71 -6.40 3.11
CA TYR A 159 13.12 -7.76 2.76
C TYR A 159 12.86 -8.73 3.92
N ILE A 160 12.20 -9.83 3.63
CA ILE A 160 11.82 -10.87 4.58
C ILE A 160 12.67 -12.11 4.31
N GLN A 161 13.52 -12.52 5.26
CA GLN A 161 14.29 -13.75 5.15
C GLN A 161 13.41 -14.96 5.50
N GLN A 162 13.36 -15.93 4.59
CA GLN A 162 12.67 -17.19 4.79
C GLN A 162 13.44 -18.08 5.77
N GLY A 163 12.74 -18.63 6.76
CA GLY A 163 13.28 -19.61 7.69
C GLY A 163 13.28 -21.02 7.12
N ARG A 164 13.84 -21.95 7.87
CA ARG A 164 13.90 -23.37 7.49
C ARG A 164 12.61 -24.12 7.79
N GLU A 165 11.85 -23.68 8.78
CA GLU A 165 10.55 -24.24 9.14
C GLU A 165 9.53 -23.88 8.05
N ARG A 166 8.95 -24.90 7.43
CA ARG A 166 7.98 -24.74 6.34
C ARG A 166 6.67 -25.41 6.70
N ILE A 167 5.58 -24.76 6.31
CA ILE A 167 4.23 -25.34 6.36
C ILE A 167 3.93 -26.07 5.06
N ASP A 168 4.33 -25.47 3.93
CA ASP A 168 4.20 -26.02 2.58
C ASP A 168 5.34 -25.50 1.68
N ASP A 169 5.31 -25.81 0.38
CA ASP A 169 6.34 -25.40 -0.58
C ASP A 169 6.45 -23.87 -0.76
N THR A 170 5.42 -23.13 -0.39
CA THR A 170 5.33 -21.66 -0.57
C THR A 170 5.39 -20.90 0.73
N THR A 171 5.08 -21.52 1.87
CA THR A 171 4.91 -20.88 3.17
C THR A 171 6.00 -21.34 4.16
N SER A 172 6.77 -20.40 4.66
CA SER A 172 7.83 -20.65 5.65
C SER A 172 7.76 -19.64 6.80
N ARG A 173 8.28 -20.04 7.97
CA ARG A 173 8.43 -19.11 9.10
C ARG A 173 9.40 -17.99 8.73
N VAL A 174 9.12 -16.75 9.15
CA VAL A 174 10.03 -15.62 8.99
C VAL A 174 11.25 -15.82 9.90
N LYS A 175 12.46 -15.64 9.35
CA LYS A 175 13.70 -15.71 10.11
C LYS A 175 14.18 -14.31 10.53
N SER A 176 14.09 -13.33 9.64
CA SER A 176 14.45 -11.95 9.89
C SER A 176 13.77 -11.01 8.92
N PHE A 177 13.72 -9.73 9.27
CA PHE A 177 13.22 -8.65 8.43
C PHE A 177 14.24 -7.53 8.35
N SER A 178 14.36 -6.90 7.19
CA SER A 178 15.21 -5.74 6.97
C SER A 178 14.43 -4.67 6.19
N GLU A 179 14.16 -3.55 6.83
CA GLU A 179 13.45 -2.43 6.20
C GLU A 179 14.43 -1.55 5.43
N LYS A 180 14.18 -1.39 4.13
CA LYS A 180 14.89 -0.46 3.23
C LYS A 180 16.41 -0.53 3.38
N PRO A 181 17.04 -1.68 3.04
CA PRO A 181 18.48 -1.89 3.21
C PRO A 181 19.31 -0.97 2.31
N THR A 182 20.60 -0.89 2.57
CA THR A 182 21.54 -0.28 1.62
C THR A 182 21.60 -1.11 0.34
N LEU A 183 22.06 -0.51 -0.77
CA LEU A 183 22.19 -1.20 -2.05
C LEU A 183 23.07 -2.45 -1.97
N GLU A 184 24.12 -2.42 -1.15
CA GLU A 184 25.01 -3.55 -0.91
C GLU A 184 24.25 -4.74 -0.29
N TYR A 185 23.51 -4.51 0.80
CA TYR A 185 22.67 -5.54 1.41
C TYR A 185 21.56 -6.01 0.48
N ALA A 186 20.91 -5.10 -0.26
CA ALA A 186 19.87 -5.48 -1.21
C ALA A 186 20.40 -6.44 -2.30
N ARG A 187 21.62 -6.22 -2.82
CA ARG A 187 22.30 -7.14 -3.74
C ARG A 187 22.53 -8.50 -3.12
N MET A 188 23.11 -8.53 -1.90
CA MET A 188 23.34 -9.79 -1.18
C MET A 188 22.04 -10.56 -0.94
N PHE A 189 20.95 -9.88 -0.61
CA PHE A 189 19.65 -10.52 -0.37
C PHE A 189 19.08 -11.15 -1.65
N VAL A 190 19.17 -10.45 -2.80
CA VAL A 190 18.74 -10.99 -4.10
C VAL A 190 19.60 -12.20 -4.49
N GLU A 191 20.92 -12.09 -4.40
CA GLU A 191 21.88 -13.14 -4.78
C GLU A 191 21.74 -14.40 -3.90
N SER A 192 21.39 -14.26 -2.63
CA SER A 192 21.20 -15.38 -1.73
C SER A 192 19.99 -16.27 -2.08
N GLY A 193 18.96 -15.70 -2.72
CA GLY A 193 17.69 -16.37 -2.99
C GLY A 193 16.85 -16.73 -1.75
N GLU A 194 17.29 -16.29 -0.56
CA GLU A 194 16.59 -16.58 0.72
C GLU A 194 15.57 -15.51 1.09
N PHE A 195 15.58 -14.35 0.43
CA PHE A 195 14.76 -13.20 0.77
C PHE A 195 13.61 -12.98 -0.20
N LEU A 196 12.51 -12.47 0.33
CA LEU A 196 11.35 -11.99 -0.42
C LEU A 196 11.14 -10.51 -0.13
N TRP A 197 10.64 -9.74 -1.10
CA TRP A 197 10.16 -8.39 -0.84
C TRP A 197 8.89 -8.43 0.00
N ASN A 198 8.83 -7.58 1.02
CA ASN A 198 7.60 -7.34 1.75
C ASN A 198 6.60 -6.59 0.87
N THR A 199 5.48 -7.23 0.57
CA THR A 199 4.42 -6.60 -0.24
C THR A 199 3.52 -5.68 0.57
N GLY A 200 3.60 -5.68 1.91
CA GLY A 200 2.65 -5.00 2.77
C GLY A 200 1.26 -5.65 2.84
N LEU A 201 1.06 -6.78 2.14
CA LEU A 201 -0.15 -7.61 2.27
C LEU A 201 0.05 -8.53 3.47
N MET A 202 -0.71 -8.29 4.54
CA MET A 202 -0.62 -9.05 5.78
C MET A 202 -1.97 -9.64 6.15
N LEU A 203 -1.96 -10.84 6.72
CA LEU A 203 -3.16 -11.56 7.12
C LEU A 203 -3.04 -12.04 8.56
N TRP A 204 -4.15 -11.97 9.31
CA TRP A 204 -4.25 -12.46 10.67
C TRP A 204 -5.71 -12.68 11.09
N ARG A 205 -5.90 -13.37 12.21
CA ARG A 205 -7.21 -13.33 12.90
C ARG A 205 -7.28 -12.09 13.79
N THR A 206 -8.45 -11.51 13.88
CA THR A 206 -8.70 -10.35 14.77
C THR A 206 -8.14 -10.59 16.18
N SER A 207 -8.39 -11.77 16.76
CA SER A 207 -7.89 -12.16 18.08
C SER A 207 -6.37 -12.13 18.19
N THR A 208 -5.65 -12.58 17.14
CA THR A 208 -4.17 -12.62 17.10
C THR A 208 -3.58 -11.21 17.18
N LEU A 209 -4.07 -10.28 16.36
CA LEU A 209 -3.59 -8.89 16.40
C LEU A 209 -3.94 -8.21 17.72
N LEU A 210 -5.18 -8.34 18.20
CA LEU A 210 -5.59 -7.71 19.47
C LEU A 210 -4.81 -8.27 20.67
N HIS A 211 -4.47 -9.56 20.67
CA HIS A 211 -3.60 -10.14 21.69
C HIS A 211 -2.19 -9.53 21.64
N LEU A 212 -1.59 -9.44 20.44
CA LEU A 212 -0.29 -8.80 20.24
C LEU A 212 -0.25 -7.37 20.78
N LEU A 213 -1.24 -6.57 20.40
CA LEU A 213 -1.30 -5.16 20.79
C LEU A 213 -1.46 -4.98 22.31
N LYS A 214 -2.19 -5.88 22.99
CA LYS A 214 -2.35 -5.89 24.46
C LYS A 214 -1.08 -6.32 25.19
N THR A 215 -0.43 -7.38 24.72
CA THR A 215 0.74 -7.97 25.41
C THR A 215 2.00 -7.14 25.26
N ASN A 216 2.18 -6.47 24.12
CA ASN A 216 3.39 -5.68 23.89
C ASN A 216 3.32 -4.23 24.35
N GLY A 217 2.18 -3.75 24.87
CA GLY A 217 2.01 -2.45 25.56
C GLY A 217 2.49 -1.19 24.79
N ILE A 218 3.03 -1.38 23.57
CA ILE A 218 3.98 -0.49 22.94
C ILE A 218 3.28 0.57 22.09
N LEU A 219 2.01 0.36 21.68
CA LEU A 219 1.59 1.03 20.46
C LEU A 219 0.47 2.02 20.58
N MET A 220 -0.41 1.90 21.56
CA MET A 220 -1.72 2.48 21.32
C MET A 220 -2.34 3.22 22.50
N GLY A 221 -1.62 3.41 23.59
CA GLY A 221 -2.25 4.00 24.77
C GLY A 221 -3.42 3.13 25.28
N ASN A 222 -4.17 3.65 26.25
CA ASN A 222 -5.18 2.89 26.99
C ASN A 222 -6.44 2.51 26.18
N TRP A 223 -6.58 2.93 24.93
CA TRP A 223 -7.81 2.69 24.17
C TRP A 223 -7.98 1.25 23.68
N LEU A 224 -6.89 0.47 23.60
CA LEU A 224 -6.95 -0.97 23.30
C LEU A 224 -7.29 -1.83 24.53
N ASP A 225 -7.08 -1.31 25.74
CA ASP A 225 -7.38 -2.04 26.98
C ASP A 225 -8.89 -2.08 27.30
N THR A 226 -9.68 -1.34 26.57
CA THR A 226 -11.13 -1.28 26.75
C THR A 226 -11.86 -2.30 25.88
N ASP A 227 -12.99 -2.78 26.36
CA ASP A 227 -13.87 -3.64 25.58
C ASP A 227 -14.46 -2.85 24.39
N TRP A 228 -14.26 -3.38 23.18
CA TRP A 228 -14.79 -2.82 21.95
C TRP A 228 -16.15 -3.38 21.60
N GLN A 229 -16.62 -4.41 22.33
CA GLN A 229 -17.87 -5.08 22.01
C GLN A 229 -19.09 -4.25 22.36
N GLY A 230 -20.05 -4.27 21.41
CA GLY A 230 -21.32 -3.59 21.60
C GLY A 230 -21.24 -2.07 21.59
N LEU A 231 -20.09 -1.49 21.16
CA LEU A 231 -19.99 -0.04 20.95
C LEU A 231 -20.89 0.37 19.80
N THR A 232 -21.65 1.44 19.98
CA THR A 232 -22.31 2.09 18.86
C THR A 232 -21.29 2.85 18.02
N PRO A 233 -21.60 3.17 16.75
CA PRO A 233 -20.71 3.96 15.90
C PRO A 233 -20.27 5.30 16.52
N GLU A 234 -21.17 5.97 17.25
CA GLU A 234 -20.88 7.23 17.94
C GLU A 234 -19.92 7.03 19.11
N GLN A 235 -20.08 5.94 19.87
CA GLN A 235 -19.19 5.60 20.98
C GLN A 235 -17.79 5.24 20.48
N GLU A 236 -17.72 4.48 19.38
CA GLU A 236 -16.46 4.14 18.72
C GLU A 236 -15.75 5.40 18.25
N LEU A 237 -16.45 6.27 17.48
CA LEU A 237 -15.88 7.51 16.96
C LEU A 237 -15.35 8.41 18.07
N LYS A 238 -16.13 8.63 19.14
CA LYS A 238 -15.70 9.42 20.29
C LYS A 238 -14.41 8.87 20.91
N LYS A 239 -14.34 7.55 21.07
CA LYS A 239 -13.16 6.88 21.62
C LYS A 239 -11.92 7.09 20.75
N ILE A 240 -12.07 7.02 19.43
CA ILE A 240 -11.00 7.26 18.47
C ILE A 240 -10.56 8.74 18.49
N GLU A 241 -11.48 9.68 18.48
CA GLU A 241 -11.15 11.12 18.52
C GLU A 241 -10.35 11.49 19.78
N GLU A 242 -10.69 10.90 20.93
CA GLU A 242 -10.03 11.16 22.21
C GLU A 242 -8.65 10.50 22.33
N ASN A 243 -8.42 9.33 21.73
CA ASN A 243 -7.26 8.50 22.04
C ASN A 243 -6.33 8.26 20.85
N TYR A 244 -6.83 8.16 19.63
CA TYR A 244 -6.04 7.87 18.43
C TYR A 244 -4.86 8.84 18.21
N PRO A 245 -5.01 10.17 18.44
CA PRO A 245 -3.89 11.11 18.26
C PRO A 245 -2.69 10.87 19.18
N SER A 246 -2.87 10.15 20.29
CA SER A 246 -1.79 9.80 21.24
C SER A 246 -1.06 8.50 20.88
N SER A 247 -1.49 7.79 19.84
CA SER A 247 -0.88 6.54 19.40
C SER A 247 0.51 6.76 18.79
N LEU A 248 1.35 5.73 18.83
CA LEU A 248 2.69 5.81 18.22
C LEU A 248 2.61 5.88 16.70
N HIS A 249 3.40 6.76 16.11
CA HIS A 249 3.60 6.84 14.68
C HIS A 249 4.53 5.71 14.20
N THR A 250 3.99 4.54 13.88
CA THR A 250 4.75 3.36 13.45
C THR A 250 3.99 2.54 12.40
N SER A 251 4.72 1.76 11.60
CA SER A 251 4.09 0.88 10.62
C SER A 251 3.72 -0.46 11.23
N ILE A 252 2.66 -1.08 10.71
CA ILE A 252 2.24 -2.42 11.10
C ILE A 252 3.32 -3.47 10.76
N ASP A 253 4.08 -3.25 9.69
CA ASP A 253 5.18 -4.12 9.28
C ASP A 253 6.24 -4.22 10.38
N LEU A 254 6.69 -3.09 10.94
CA LEU A 254 7.67 -3.07 12.03
C LEU A 254 7.12 -3.75 13.29
N VAL A 255 5.83 -3.55 13.56
CA VAL A 255 5.18 -4.16 14.73
C VAL A 255 5.10 -5.66 14.62
N VAL A 256 4.70 -6.18 13.47
CA VAL A 256 4.53 -7.62 13.24
C VAL A 256 5.87 -8.28 12.94
N LEU A 257 6.62 -7.80 11.96
CA LEU A 257 7.82 -8.48 11.46
C LEU A 257 9.03 -8.39 12.39
N GLU A 258 9.13 -7.34 13.22
CA GLU A 258 10.27 -7.19 14.15
C GLU A 258 9.97 -7.69 15.57
N LYS A 259 8.69 -7.79 15.97
CA LYS A 259 8.33 -8.04 17.38
C LYS A 259 7.56 -9.33 17.62
N CYS A 260 7.17 -10.05 16.56
CA CYS A 260 6.44 -11.29 16.68
C CYS A 260 7.28 -12.47 16.24
N ASP A 261 7.22 -13.54 17.03
CA ASP A 261 7.89 -14.79 16.70
C ASP A 261 7.02 -15.72 15.83
N ASN A 262 5.70 -15.53 15.83
CA ASN A 262 4.71 -16.33 15.12
C ASN A 262 4.32 -15.70 13.77
N VAL A 263 5.32 -15.37 12.94
CA VAL A 263 5.12 -14.80 11.61
C VAL A 263 5.58 -15.78 10.54
N TYR A 264 4.72 -16.00 9.56
CA TYR A 264 5.02 -16.77 8.36
C TYR A 264 5.00 -15.88 7.12
N VAL A 265 5.83 -16.21 6.14
CA VAL A 265 5.82 -15.57 4.83
C VAL A 265 5.39 -16.58 3.76
N ARG A 266 4.44 -16.19 2.92
CA ARG A 266 4.04 -16.96 1.74
C ARG A 266 4.59 -16.31 0.49
N ARG A 267 5.36 -17.08 -0.27
CA ARG A 267 5.86 -16.65 -1.58
C ARG A 267 4.69 -16.45 -2.53
N CYS A 268 4.58 -15.24 -3.10
CA CYS A 268 3.57 -14.91 -4.08
C CYS A 268 4.17 -14.70 -5.49
N ASN A 269 3.35 -14.95 -6.52
CA ASN A 269 3.72 -14.86 -7.93
C ASN A 269 2.63 -14.23 -8.80
N PHE A 270 1.83 -13.34 -8.24
CA PHE A 270 0.78 -12.62 -8.96
C PHE A 270 1.27 -11.35 -9.65
N GLY A 271 2.60 -11.12 -9.71
CA GLY A 271 3.17 -9.93 -10.34
C GLY A 271 2.84 -8.66 -9.56
N TRP A 272 3.53 -8.47 -8.42
CA TRP A 272 3.35 -7.34 -7.51
C TRP A 272 4.38 -6.24 -7.78
N THR A 273 3.92 -4.99 -7.72
CA THR A 273 4.77 -3.79 -7.70
C THR A 273 4.14 -2.73 -6.80
N ASP A 274 4.96 -2.09 -5.96
CA ASP A 274 4.57 -0.87 -5.26
C ASP A 274 4.61 0.31 -6.26
N VAL A 275 3.50 0.98 -6.45
CA VAL A 275 3.43 2.19 -7.31
C VAL A 275 3.76 3.40 -6.45
N GLY A 276 4.98 3.40 -5.89
CA GLY A 276 5.43 4.38 -4.92
C GLY A 276 6.23 5.54 -5.51
N SER A 277 6.81 5.36 -6.71
CA SER A 277 7.72 6.32 -7.35
C SER A 277 7.66 6.23 -8.87
N TRP A 278 8.16 7.25 -9.55
CA TRP A 278 8.20 7.29 -11.02
C TRP A 278 9.05 6.18 -11.66
N PRO A 279 10.23 5.80 -11.14
CA PRO A 279 10.95 4.64 -11.64
C PRO A 279 10.12 3.34 -11.57
N GLU A 280 9.38 3.11 -10.49
CA GLU A 280 8.52 1.92 -10.34
C GLU A 280 7.34 1.91 -11.32
N ILE A 281 6.78 3.08 -11.63
CA ILE A 281 5.77 3.23 -12.69
C ILE A 281 6.39 2.91 -14.05
N TYR A 282 7.59 3.42 -14.34
CA TYR A 282 8.29 3.14 -15.57
C TYR A 282 8.53 1.63 -15.75
N ASP A 283 8.90 0.92 -14.69
CA ASP A 283 9.18 -0.52 -14.76
C ASP A 283 7.98 -1.34 -15.25
N VAL A 284 6.75 -0.96 -14.86
CA VAL A 284 5.50 -1.67 -15.21
C VAL A 284 4.76 -1.11 -16.41
N ALA A 285 5.11 0.09 -16.88
CA ALA A 285 4.48 0.72 -18.04
C ALA A 285 4.87 0.03 -19.36
N GLU A 286 3.97 0.03 -20.33
CA GLU A 286 4.28 -0.39 -21.69
C GLU A 286 5.29 0.58 -22.33
N LYS A 287 6.26 0.01 -23.06
CA LYS A 287 7.37 0.76 -23.66
C LYS A 287 7.38 0.60 -25.16
N ASP A 288 7.76 1.67 -25.87
CA ASP A 288 8.07 1.61 -27.29
C ASP A 288 9.41 0.88 -27.58
N ALA A 289 9.80 0.79 -28.86
CA ALA A 289 11.02 0.12 -29.28
C ALA A 289 12.32 0.78 -28.74
N ASP A 290 12.27 2.07 -28.40
CA ASP A 290 13.38 2.85 -27.82
C ASP A 290 13.33 2.87 -26.28
N GLY A 291 12.41 2.12 -25.66
CA GLY A 291 12.25 2.03 -24.22
C GLY A 291 11.48 3.21 -23.60
N ASN A 292 10.85 4.08 -24.37
CA ASN A 292 10.06 5.16 -23.80
C ASN A 292 8.67 4.67 -23.41
N ALA A 293 8.18 5.08 -22.24
CA ALA A 293 6.82 4.86 -21.76
C ALA A 293 6.04 6.18 -21.81
N VAL A 294 4.88 6.20 -22.45
CA VAL A 294 3.97 7.34 -22.50
C VAL A 294 2.65 6.92 -21.82
N LEU A 295 2.37 7.47 -20.63
CA LEU A 295 1.22 7.06 -19.81
C LEU A 295 -0.08 7.77 -20.21
N ALA A 296 0.01 8.92 -20.83
CA ALA A 296 -1.16 9.72 -21.12
C ALA A 296 -1.61 9.57 -22.57
N ASN A 297 -2.90 9.81 -22.80
CA ASN A 297 -3.53 9.88 -24.11
C ASN A 297 -3.21 11.21 -24.85
N GLY A 298 -2.13 11.89 -24.46
CA GLY A 298 -1.65 13.10 -25.12
C GLY A 298 -0.99 12.84 -26.46
N HIS A 299 -0.94 13.85 -27.34
CA HIS A 299 -0.20 13.78 -28.58
C HIS A 299 1.28 14.06 -28.32
N VAL A 300 2.09 12.99 -28.15
CA VAL A 300 3.51 13.10 -27.82
C VAL A 300 4.36 12.67 -29.03
N LEU A 301 5.20 13.57 -29.54
CA LEU A 301 6.23 13.26 -30.51
C LEU A 301 7.58 13.16 -29.81
N LEU A 302 8.19 11.97 -29.85
CA LEU A 302 9.52 11.73 -29.35
C LEU A 302 10.52 11.64 -30.50
N SER A 303 11.63 12.38 -30.41
CA SER A 303 12.69 12.37 -31.43
C SER A 303 14.05 12.20 -30.80
N GLY A 304 14.75 11.08 -31.08
CA GLY A 304 16.06 10.77 -30.48
C GLY A 304 15.98 10.59 -28.96
N CYS A 305 14.84 10.14 -28.46
CA CYS A 305 14.57 9.92 -27.03
C CYS A 305 14.68 8.43 -26.69
N ARG A 306 15.21 8.09 -25.49
CA ARG A 306 15.34 6.71 -25.01
C ARG A 306 15.02 6.60 -23.53
N ASN A 307 14.42 5.47 -23.14
CA ASN A 307 14.19 5.10 -21.73
C ASN A 307 13.46 6.16 -20.90
N ASN A 308 12.63 7.00 -21.49
CA ASN A 308 11.93 8.07 -20.80
C ASN A 308 10.57 7.63 -20.32
N LEU A 309 10.11 8.23 -19.23
CA LEU A 309 8.73 8.18 -18.78
C LEU A 309 8.06 9.54 -19.01
N VAL A 310 6.98 9.55 -19.77
CA VAL A 310 6.22 10.76 -20.11
C VAL A 310 4.79 10.61 -19.63
N ASP A 311 4.36 11.49 -18.75
CA ASP A 311 2.98 11.58 -18.24
C ASP A 311 2.41 12.98 -18.47
N LEU A 312 1.47 13.09 -19.43
CA LEU A 312 0.85 14.33 -19.82
C LEU A 312 -0.68 14.17 -19.86
N PRO A 313 -1.46 15.20 -19.47
CA PRO A 313 -2.92 15.13 -19.55
C PRO A 313 -3.42 14.88 -20.98
N GLU A 314 -4.61 14.28 -21.08
CA GLU A 314 -5.38 14.26 -22.32
C GLU A 314 -5.46 15.67 -22.93
N ASN A 315 -5.41 15.74 -24.24
CA ASN A 315 -5.40 17.00 -25.02
C ASN A 315 -4.16 17.88 -24.84
N THR A 316 -3.08 17.36 -24.26
CA THR A 316 -1.78 18.04 -24.25
C THR A 316 -0.93 17.56 -25.43
N GLY A 317 -0.43 18.50 -26.23
CA GLY A 317 0.56 18.25 -27.27
C GLY A 317 1.97 18.49 -26.73
N ALA A 318 2.91 17.56 -26.99
CA ALA A 318 4.30 17.72 -26.62
C ALA A 318 5.24 17.23 -27.73
N ILE A 319 6.34 17.96 -27.93
CA ILE A 319 7.48 17.55 -28.75
C ILE A 319 8.69 17.47 -27.82
N ILE A 320 9.28 16.29 -27.70
CA ILE A 320 10.42 16.03 -26.81
C ILE A 320 11.56 15.48 -27.68
N CYS A 321 12.75 16.08 -27.57
CA CYS A 321 13.88 15.70 -28.38
C CYS A 321 15.14 15.48 -27.54
N GLY A 322 15.84 14.35 -27.75
CA GLY A 322 17.17 14.09 -27.23
C GLY A 322 17.25 13.76 -25.72
N LEU A 323 16.16 13.41 -25.06
CA LEU A 323 16.19 12.95 -23.65
C LEU A 323 16.50 11.46 -23.56
N ASP A 324 17.31 11.08 -22.57
CA ASP A 324 17.62 9.68 -22.26
C ASP A 324 17.53 9.46 -20.73
N ASN A 325 16.68 8.53 -20.32
CA ASN A 325 16.39 8.18 -18.91
C ASN A 325 15.83 9.36 -18.09
N PHE A 326 14.85 10.08 -18.64
CA PHE A 326 14.18 11.20 -17.97
C PHE A 326 12.71 10.90 -17.66
N LEU A 327 12.24 11.51 -16.57
CA LEU A 327 10.84 11.75 -16.28
C LEU A 327 10.44 13.10 -16.87
N VAL A 328 9.31 13.11 -17.58
CA VAL A 328 8.59 14.32 -17.99
C VAL A 328 7.13 14.15 -17.52
N ALA A 329 6.74 14.84 -16.47
CA ALA A 329 5.36 14.75 -15.98
C ALA A 329 4.75 16.16 -15.81
N PHE A 330 3.51 16.32 -16.31
CA PHE A 330 2.77 17.57 -16.27
C PHE A 330 1.35 17.34 -15.79
N LYS A 331 0.92 18.10 -14.78
CA LYS A 331 -0.46 18.06 -14.28
C LYS A 331 -0.92 19.45 -13.84
N GLY A 332 -2.09 19.87 -14.34
CA GLY A 332 -2.58 21.22 -14.09
C GLY A 332 -1.65 22.29 -14.69
N ASN A 333 -0.95 23.02 -13.84
CA ASN A 333 0.03 24.06 -14.23
C ASN A 333 1.45 23.73 -13.76
N GLN A 334 1.72 22.47 -13.40
CA GLN A 334 2.98 22.04 -12.81
C GLN A 334 3.67 21.01 -13.70
N LEU A 335 4.96 21.24 -13.93
CA LEU A 335 5.83 20.41 -14.78
C LEU A 335 7.04 19.96 -13.96
N VAL A 336 7.40 18.68 -14.08
CA VAL A 336 8.69 18.15 -13.65
C VAL A 336 9.41 17.53 -14.84
N ILE A 337 10.69 17.86 -14.97
CA ILE A 337 11.62 17.18 -15.89
C ILE A 337 12.89 16.89 -15.09
N CYS A 338 13.21 15.61 -14.89
CA CYS A 338 14.41 15.20 -14.16
C CYS A 338 14.84 13.80 -14.59
N PRO A 339 16.09 13.36 -14.30
CA PRO A 339 16.49 11.96 -14.45
C PRO A 339 15.58 11.03 -13.66
N ASN A 340 15.20 9.88 -14.26
CA ASN A 340 14.29 8.88 -13.68
C ASN A 340 15.04 7.71 -13.04
N ASP A 341 16.11 7.99 -12.30
CA ASP A 341 17.06 7.02 -11.75
C ASP A 341 17.02 6.90 -10.21
N ASP A 342 16.32 7.82 -9.52
CA ASP A 342 16.23 7.89 -8.06
C ASP A 342 14.78 8.02 -7.60
N PRO A 343 14.21 7.01 -6.88
CA PRO A 343 12.84 7.04 -6.36
C PRO A 343 12.56 8.20 -5.38
N GLY A 344 13.62 8.75 -4.76
CA GLY A 344 13.51 9.85 -3.78
C GLY A 344 13.63 11.24 -4.38
N ARG A 345 14.13 11.37 -5.62
CA ARG A 345 14.49 12.65 -6.26
C ARG A 345 13.33 13.65 -6.28
N VAL A 346 12.19 13.23 -6.82
CA VAL A 346 11.04 14.15 -6.94
C VAL A 346 10.59 14.64 -5.57
N ARG A 347 10.47 13.75 -4.56
CA ARG A 347 10.09 14.14 -3.19
C ARG A 347 11.06 15.17 -2.60
N LYS A 348 12.37 14.99 -2.81
CA LYS A 348 13.39 15.92 -2.32
C LYS A 348 13.23 17.29 -2.96
N MET A 349 13.08 17.36 -4.29
CA MET A 349 12.89 18.60 -5.03
C MET A 349 11.58 19.31 -4.65
N VAL A 350 10.49 18.55 -4.46
CA VAL A 350 9.19 19.09 -4.01
C VAL A 350 9.29 19.69 -2.62
N ASN A 351 9.99 19.06 -1.69
CA ASN A 351 10.21 19.63 -0.35
C ASN A 351 11.04 20.94 -0.42
N GLU A 352 12.06 21.00 -1.27
CA GLU A 352 12.85 22.23 -1.50
C GLU A 352 11.96 23.34 -2.10
N ALA A 353 11.13 23.00 -3.09
CA ALA A 353 10.20 23.94 -3.71
C ALA A 353 9.13 24.43 -2.72
N GLN A 354 8.62 23.57 -1.85
CA GLN A 354 7.67 23.93 -0.78
C GLN A 354 8.28 24.96 0.18
N ILE A 355 9.55 24.75 0.57
CA ILE A 355 10.25 25.71 1.44
C ILE A 355 10.41 27.07 0.74
N GLN A 356 10.70 27.08 -0.57
CA GLN A 356 10.97 28.29 -1.33
C GLN A 356 9.70 29.05 -1.75
N TYR A 357 8.62 28.33 -2.11
CA TYR A 357 7.42 28.89 -2.74
C TYR A 357 6.14 28.76 -1.92
N GLY A 358 6.20 28.05 -0.78
CA GLY A 358 5.06 27.82 0.10
C GLY A 358 4.22 26.57 -0.25
N ASP A 359 3.24 26.30 0.61
CA ASP A 359 2.41 25.09 0.55
C ASP A 359 1.50 25.04 -0.70
N ASP A 360 1.13 26.19 -1.26
CA ASP A 360 0.31 26.29 -2.48
C ASP A 360 1.03 25.71 -3.72
N PHE A 361 2.35 25.53 -3.65
CA PHE A 361 3.12 24.95 -4.75
C PHE A 361 2.96 23.43 -4.83
N VAL A 362 2.69 22.75 -3.73
CA VAL A 362 2.68 21.26 -3.60
C VAL A 362 1.27 20.72 -3.24
#